data_9be683cf3a269c4160ceadeb8b241185
#
_entry.id   9be683cf3a269c4160ceadeb8b241185
#
_cell.length_a   1.000
_cell.length_b   1.000
_cell.length_c   1.000
_cell.angle_alpha   90.00
_cell.angle_beta   90.00
_cell.angle_gamma   90.00
#
_symmetry.space_group_name_H-M   'P 1'
#
loop_
_entity.id
_entity.type
_entity.pdbx_description
1 polymer ?
#
loop_
_entity_poly.entity_id
_entity_poly.type
_entity_poly.pdbx_seq_one_letter_code
_entity_poly.pdbx_strand_id
1 'polypeptide(L)'
;MLKEPKKKRKPPRKTEKTPSFARVYRYGCKITEGEPIVYQQMRAGHQYRNVLVAIERERREKAMVILHGLFPDIEKMQIEYNRLEELIDAKVDELKTLRQQDRRRTSSKELSAEIAALRKQKKDLYAELAPKRKAAYLTKEYKEAAAPMEEENRLERAAARAATTAYWGTYSIIEQSTSDIRKGAPPQFHPWRGDGSIGVQMQRIMTPASAFAGKDARAVLTVDPDGKHMTVRLRLQDRGEQVFVSCRARYHRPLPEGVRVRWVKLVCRRVATHDKWSVQFTLSRPEPWPKRRGFGTLAVNLGWRKLPSGDIRALTWLDDSGERGELILPQAQVGRIGKSESLQSIRDRNMDTIKLQLSSWLKTAESLPDWIQERFKTLSAWRSQARLAAAVLFWRKNRFDGDEKLFNETEAWRKQDKHLYEWQANNRRKYQAWRRDLYRNFAAQMTDRYDLLLLANVKFKQIQDKPDPETETDEMRVARERKSITAPYELQQTLANGFHEVKKFNPKNLTAKHHACSKLSKTADPASVTHHCEQCGETYDQDFNHCQNLLAELAKEAVAV
;
A
#
# COMPACT_ATOMS: atom_id res chain seq x y z
N MET A 1 -26.11 6.78 54.84
CA MET A 1 -26.05 5.51 54.07
C MET A 1 -24.72 5.42 53.35
N LEU A 2 -23.76 4.69 53.94
CA LEU A 2 -22.42 4.45 53.38
C LEU A 2 -22.56 3.40 52.28
N LYS A 3 -22.14 3.73 51.02
CA LYS A 3 -22.10 2.78 49.91
C LYS A 3 -21.02 1.74 50.13
N GLU A 4 -21.38 0.47 50.16
CA GLU A 4 -20.46 -0.67 50.25
C GLU A 4 -19.41 -0.62 49.12
N PRO A 5 -18.12 -1.00 49.41
CA PRO A 5 -17.09 -1.03 48.42
C PRO A 5 -17.36 -2.13 47.38
N LYS A 6 -17.45 -1.76 46.09
CA LYS A 6 -17.62 -2.72 44.98
C LYS A 6 -16.47 -3.73 45.00
N LYS A 7 -16.79 -5.02 45.22
CA LYS A 7 -15.85 -6.15 45.09
C LYS A 7 -15.03 -6.03 43.79
N LYS A 8 -13.70 -5.94 43.93
CA LYS A 8 -12.76 -5.98 42.81
C LYS A 8 -13.01 -7.24 41.99
N ARG A 9 -13.48 -7.10 40.72
CA ARG A 9 -13.59 -8.23 39.80
C ARG A 9 -12.21 -8.85 39.61
N LYS A 10 -12.08 -10.15 39.86
CA LYS A 10 -10.87 -10.92 39.56
C LYS A 10 -10.51 -10.71 38.08
N PRO A 11 -9.20 -10.49 37.73
CA PRO A 11 -8.80 -10.38 36.35
C PRO A 11 -9.23 -11.64 35.59
N PRO A 12 -9.75 -11.52 34.36
CA PRO A 12 -10.16 -12.68 33.59
C PRO A 12 -8.96 -13.60 33.40
N ARG A 13 -9.13 -14.89 33.73
CA ARG A 13 -8.14 -15.93 33.45
C ARG A 13 -7.68 -15.76 31.98
N LYS A 14 -6.37 -15.69 31.75
CA LYS A 14 -5.77 -15.76 30.41
C LYS A 14 -6.14 -17.13 29.84
N THR A 15 -7.27 -17.18 29.15
CA THR A 15 -7.59 -18.32 28.28
C THR A 15 -6.56 -18.30 27.16
N GLU A 16 -5.85 -19.40 26.96
CA GLU A 16 -5.02 -19.61 25.78
C GLU A 16 -5.81 -19.18 24.53
N LYS A 17 -5.26 -18.23 23.80
CA LYS A 17 -5.92 -17.75 22.57
C LYS A 17 -5.83 -18.87 21.54
N THR A 18 -6.87 -19.63 21.38
CA THR A 18 -6.99 -20.57 20.28
C THR A 18 -6.62 -19.86 18.98
N PRO A 19 -5.68 -20.39 18.17
CA PRO A 19 -5.32 -19.81 16.89
C PRO A 19 -6.58 -19.51 16.08
N SER A 20 -6.64 -18.37 15.44
CA SER A 20 -7.81 -17.97 14.66
C SER A 20 -7.36 -17.46 13.30
N PHE A 21 -7.68 -18.23 12.27
CA PHE A 21 -7.32 -17.92 10.88
C PHE A 21 -8.44 -17.09 10.25
N ALA A 22 -8.13 -15.85 9.88
CA ALA A 22 -9.08 -14.91 9.31
C ALA A 22 -8.97 -14.82 7.78
N ARG A 23 -10.13 -14.70 7.11
CA ARG A 23 -10.23 -14.42 5.67
C ARG A 23 -11.32 -13.37 5.43
N VAL A 24 -11.08 -12.48 4.45
CA VAL A 24 -12.04 -11.42 4.11
C VAL A 24 -12.74 -11.76 2.80
N TYR A 25 -14.06 -11.80 2.87
CA TYR A 25 -14.94 -11.91 1.71
C TYR A 25 -15.47 -10.52 1.35
N ARG A 26 -15.34 -10.13 0.09
CA ARG A 26 -15.74 -8.81 -0.41
C ARG A 26 -16.77 -8.93 -1.51
N TYR A 27 -17.83 -8.12 -1.40
CA TYR A 27 -18.90 -8.01 -2.39
C TYR A 27 -19.08 -6.55 -2.78
N GLY A 28 -19.06 -6.23 -4.09
CA GLY A 28 -19.41 -4.89 -4.55
C GLY A 28 -20.86 -4.56 -4.20
N CYS A 29 -21.12 -3.35 -3.72
CA CYS A 29 -22.46 -2.96 -3.29
C CYS A 29 -22.79 -1.52 -3.70
N LYS A 30 -24.06 -1.17 -3.55
CA LYS A 30 -24.59 0.19 -3.53
C LYS A 30 -25.26 0.45 -2.18
N ILE A 31 -25.09 1.63 -1.62
CA ILE A 31 -25.81 2.04 -0.42
C ILE A 31 -27.26 2.32 -0.85
N THR A 32 -28.22 1.79 -0.12
CA THR A 32 -29.66 1.97 -0.37
C THR A 32 -30.30 2.87 0.68
N GLU A 33 -29.70 2.97 1.88
CA GLU A 33 -30.22 3.75 2.99
C GLU A 33 -29.07 4.28 3.86
N GLY A 34 -29.16 5.52 4.34
CA GLY A 34 -28.23 6.10 5.31
C GLY A 34 -26.89 6.54 4.74
N GLU A 35 -26.77 6.81 3.45
CA GLU A 35 -25.51 7.22 2.81
C GLU A 35 -24.87 8.45 3.47
N PRO A 36 -25.59 9.54 3.83
CA PRO A 36 -25.01 10.69 4.53
C PRO A 36 -24.38 10.30 5.87
N ILE A 37 -25.00 9.38 6.62
CA ILE A 37 -24.49 8.89 7.90
C ILE A 37 -23.19 8.11 7.69
N VAL A 38 -23.08 7.33 6.61
CA VAL A 38 -21.85 6.61 6.27
C VAL A 38 -20.69 7.57 6.06
N TYR A 39 -20.88 8.64 5.28
CA TYR A 39 -19.86 9.66 5.06
C TYR A 39 -19.50 10.41 6.35
N GLN A 40 -20.49 10.78 7.16
CA GLN A 40 -20.26 11.41 8.45
C GLN A 40 -19.40 10.51 9.35
N GLN A 41 -19.71 9.23 9.44
CA GLN A 41 -18.97 8.28 10.26
C GLN A 41 -17.57 7.99 9.73
N MET A 42 -17.38 7.93 8.42
CA MET A 42 -16.04 7.79 7.83
C MET A 42 -15.19 9.03 8.13
N ARG A 43 -15.78 10.23 8.06
CA ARG A 43 -15.09 11.50 8.39
C ARG A 43 -14.72 11.56 9.86
N ALA A 44 -15.64 11.19 10.77
CA ALA A 44 -15.38 11.10 12.20
C ALA A 44 -14.26 10.10 12.51
N GLY A 45 -14.25 8.93 11.86
CA GLY A 45 -13.18 7.93 11.97
C GLY A 45 -11.84 8.47 11.47
N HIS A 46 -11.81 9.22 10.38
CA HIS A 46 -10.60 9.85 9.86
C HIS A 46 -10.05 10.90 10.84
N GLN A 47 -10.91 11.76 11.39
CA GLN A 47 -10.53 12.74 12.40
C GLN A 47 -9.96 12.06 13.64
N TYR A 48 -10.65 11.03 14.16
CA TYR A 48 -10.20 10.24 15.30
C TYR A 48 -8.83 9.59 15.03
N ARG A 49 -8.62 9.04 13.83
CA ARG A 49 -7.31 8.50 13.43
C ARG A 49 -6.20 9.54 13.53
N ASN A 50 -6.43 10.75 13.04
CA ASN A 50 -5.43 11.80 13.08
C ASN A 50 -5.15 12.28 14.52
N VAL A 51 -6.16 12.30 15.39
CA VAL A 51 -5.96 12.53 16.84
C VAL A 51 -5.06 11.45 17.45
N LEU A 52 -5.31 10.17 17.16
CA LEU A 52 -4.44 9.08 17.65
C LEU A 52 -3.01 9.18 17.12
N VAL A 53 -2.81 9.69 15.90
CA VAL A 53 -1.48 9.97 15.33
C VAL A 53 -0.79 11.11 16.08
N ALA A 54 -1.51 12.18 16.42
CA ALA A 54 -0.97 13.30 17.19
C ALA A 54 -0.49 12.84 18.57
N ILE A 55 -1.35 12.12 19.32
CA ILE A 55 -1.04 11.55 20.63
C ILE A 55 0.20 10.64 20.55
N GLU A 56 0.31 9.79 19.52
CA GLU A 56 1.47 8.91 19.37
C GLU A 56 2.75 9.65 19.01
N ARG A 57 2.69 10.75 18.25
CA ARG A 57 3.85 11.61 17.99
C ARG A 57 4.37 12.23 19.27
N GLU A 58 3.49 12.85 20.04
CA GLU A 58 3.83 13.47 21.32
C GLU A 58 4.43 12.45 22.31
N ARG A 59 3.81 11.27 22.41
CA ARG A 59 4.36 10.17 23.22
C ARG A 59 5.79 9.79 22.80
N ARG A 60 6.07 9.75 21.49
CA ARG A 60 7.42 9.41 21.00
C ARG A 60 8.43 10.51 21.29
N GLU A 61 8.03 11.75 21.19
CA GLU A 61 8.88 12.89 21.55
C GLU A 61 9.22 12.85 23.04
N LYS A 62 8.23 12.71 23.93
CA LYS A 62 8.44 12.53 25.38
C LYS A 62 9.30 11.31 25.69
N ALA A 63 9.07 10.18 24.99
CA ALA A 63 9.85 8.96 25.15
C ALA A 63 11.32 9.14 24.75
N MET A 64 11.61 9.95 23.73
CA MET A 64 12.97 10.29 23.32
C MET A 64 13.67 11.19 24.36
N VAL A 65 12.96 12.16 24.91
CA VAL A 65 13.51 13.02 25.99
C VAL A 65 13.91 12.18 27.21
N ILE A 66 13.04 11.27 27.66
CA ILE A 66 13.34 10.36 28.77
C ILE A 66 14.55 9.45 28.42
N LEU A 67 14.56 8.91 27.20
CA LEU A 67 15.66 8.04 26.75
C LEU A 67 17.00 8.77 26.77
N HIS A 68 17.05 10.00 26.24
CA HIS A 68 18.26 10.81 26.16
C HIS A 68 18.75 11.22 27.56
N GLY A 69 17.83 11.59 28.47
CA GLY A 69 18.20 11.93 29.85
C GLY A 69 18.80 10.75 30.61
N LEU A 70 18.36 9.52 30.34
CA LEU A 70 18.90 8.31 30.98
C LEU A 70 20.15 7.75 30.29
N PHE A 71 20.29 7.94 28.99
CA PHE A 71 21.36 7.34 28.18
C PHE A 71 22.05 8.40 27.31
N PRO A 72 22.94 9.24 27.86
CA PRO A 72 23.59 10.33 27.12
C PRO A 72 24.40 9.87 25.89
N ASP A 73 24.90 8.64 25.89
CA ASP A 73 25.62 8.09 24.73
C ASP A 73 24.68 7.87 23.53
N ILE A 74 23.43 7.47 23.79
CA ILE A 74 22.39 7.34 22.76
C ILE A 74 22.01 8.72 22.23
N GLU A 75 21.94 9.72 23.10
CA GLU A 75 21.67 11.11 22.70
C GLU A 75 22.77 11.63 21.77
N LYS A 76 24.05 11.50 22.13
CA LYS A 76 25.18 11.91 21.28
C LYS A 76 25.11 11.26 19.89
N MET A 77 24.87 9.98 19.84
CA MET A 77 24.71 9.25 18.56
C MET A 77 23.49 9.73 17.77
N GLN A 78 22.39 10.08 18.42
CA GLN A 78 21.19 10.62 17.75
C GLN A 78 21.44 12.03 17.20
N ILE A 79 22.14 12.88 17.92
CA ILE A 79 22.54 14.22 17.47
C ILE A 79 23.41 14.11 16.21
N GLU A 80 24.40 13.23 16.21
CA GLU A 80 25.27 13.03 15.03
C GLU A 80 24.48 12.42 13.86
N TYR A 81 23.54 11.51 14.11
CA TYR A 81 22.64 10.97 13.09
C TYR A 81 21.80 12.08 12.44
N ASN A 82 21.23 12.98 13.23
CA ASN A 82 20.43 14.12 12.73
C ASN A 82 21.30 15.12 11.96
N ARG A 83 22.52 15.41 12.45
CA ARG A 83 23.49 16.26 11.77
C ARG A 83 23.85 15.72 10.38
N LEU A 84 24.10 14.40 10.28
CA LEU A 84 24.35 13.76 8.98
C LEU A 84 23.13 13.87 8.05
N GLU A 85 21.88 13.78 8.60
CA GLU A 85 20.66 13.96 7.81
C GLU A 85 20.54 15.37 7.24
N GLU A 86 20.72 16.40 8.07
CA GLU A 86 20.69 17.80 7.67
C GLU A 86 21.79 18.12 6.62
N LEU A 87 22.98 17.58 6.81
CA LEU A 87 24.09 17.76 5.85
C LEU A 87 23.78 17.07 4.51
N ILE A 88 23.19 15.87 4.53
CA ILE A 88 22.75 15.18 3.31
C ILE A 88 21.67 15.99 2.60
N ASP A 89 20.67 16.50 3.32
CA ASP A 89 19.59 17.29 2.72
C ASP A 89 20.09 18.59 2.12
N ALA A 90 21.00 19.31 2.79
CA ALA A 90 21.64 20.52 2.27
C ALA A 90 22.42 20.23 0.97
N LYS A 91 23.23 19.16 0.95
CA LYS A 91 23.98 18.78 -0.23
C LYS A 91 23.11 18.27 -1.39
N VAL A 92 21.99 17.62 -1.10
CA VAL A 92 20.99 17.23 -2.11
C VAL A 92 20.32 18.47 -2.72
N ASP A 93 20.08 19.52 -1.94
CA ASP A 93 19.51 20.76 -2.46
C ASP A 93 20.53 21.56 -3.26
N GLU A 94 21.80 21.58 -2.84
CA GLU A 94 22.92 22.12 -3.61
C GLU A 94 23.05 21.40 -4.97
N LEU A 95 23.00 20.07 -4.97
CA LEU A 95 23.04 19.26 -6.19
C LEU A 95 21.88 19.59 -7.14
N LYS A 96 20.65 19.79 -6.61
CA LYS A 96 19.51 20.21 -7.42
C LYS A 96 19.71 21.59 -8.05
N THR A 97 20.32 22.53 -7.33
CA THR A 97 20.61 23.87 -7.80
C THR A 97 21.67 23.87 -8.89
N LEU A 98 22.77 23.13 -8.69
CA LEU A 98 23.82 22.96 -9.69
C LEU A 98 23.28 22.35 -10.99
N ARG A 99 22.42 21.36 -10.91
CA ARG A 99 21.78 20.73 -12.09
C ARG A 99 20.84 21.66 -12.85
N GLN A 100 20.31 22.67 -12.21
CA GLN A 100 19.48 23.70 -12.87
C GLN A 100 20.31 24.76 -13.57
N GLN A 101 21.52 25.04 -13.06
CA GLN A 101 22.40 26.13 -13.53
C GLN A 101 23.43 25.66 -14.56
N ASP A 102 23.96 24.45 -14.43
CA ASP A 102 25.04 23.94 -15.29
C ASP A 102 24.76 22.53 -15.78
N ARG A 103 24.81 22.35 -17.12
CA ARG A 103 24.68 21.03 -17.77
C ARG A 103 26.01 20.25 -17.79
N ARG A 104 27.10 20.76 -17.20
CA ARG A 104 28.42 20.11 -17.17
C ARG A 104 28.52 19.08 -16.04
N ARG A 105 28.80 17.83 -16.42
CA ARG A 105 28.71 16.62 -15.61
C ARG A 105 29.73 16.44 -14.47
N THR A 106 30.80 17.22 -14.38
CA THR A 106 31.97 16.88 -13.52
C THR A 106 31.72 17.23 -12.05
N SER A 107 31.27 18.45 -11.75
CA SER A 107 31.01 18.91 -10.37
C SER A 107 29.82 18.17 -9.70
N SER A 108 28.88 17.68 -10.50
CA SER A 108 27.73 16.90 -9.99
C SER A 108 28.12 15.46 -9.57
N LYS A 109 29.20 14.90 -10.16
CA LYS A 109 29.69 13.56 -9.77
C LYS A 109 30.39 13.57 -8.41
N GLU A 110 31.21 14.57 -8.14
CA GLU A 110 31.90 14.70 -6.85
C GLU A 110 30.91 14.89 -5.71
N LEU A 111 29.93 15.79 -5.89
CA LEU A 111 28.89 16.03 -4.90
C LEU A 111 27.99 14.79 -4.67
N SER A 112 27.71 14.02 -5.74
CA SER A 112 26.98 12.76 -5.63
C SER A 112 27.76 11.69 -4.88
N ALA A 113 29.09 11.62 -5.08
CA ALA A 113 29.96 10.70 -4.34
C ALA A 113 30.03 11.08 -2.85
N GLU A 114 30.10 12.36 -2.53
CA GLU A 114 30.07 12.87 -1.16
C GLU A 114 28.74 12.55 -0.46
N ILE A 115 27.61 12.77 -1.13
CA ILE A 115 26.29 12.38 -0.62
C ILE A 115 26.22 10.86 -0.36
N ALA A 116 26.79 10.05 -1.25
CA ALA A 116 26.84 8.60 -1.07
C ALA A 116 27.69 8.19 0.15
N ALA A 117 28.84 8.86 0.38
CA ALA A 117 29.68 8.63 1.55
C ALA A 117 28.96 9.01 2.86
N LEU A 118 28.30 10.17 2.90
CA LEU A 118 27.50 10.60 4.06
C LEU A 118 26.34 9.64 4.33
N ARG A 119 25.66 9.15 3.30
CA ARG A 119 24.60 8.15 3.45
C ARG A 119 25.10 6.83 4.01
N LYS A 120 26.34 6.43 3.63
CA LYS A 120 26.98 5.25 4.20
C LYS A 120 27.28 5.46 5.68
N GLN A 121 27.92 6.58 6.06
CA GLN A 121 28.20 6.93 7.45
C GLN A 121 26.93 6.94 8.31
N LYS A 122 25.86 7.60 7.81
CA LYS A 122 24.54 7.60 8.47
C LYS A 122 23.97 6.19 8.67
N LYS A 123 24.13 5.31 7.67
CA LYS A 123 23.67 3.92 7.74
C LYS A 123 24.45 3.11 8.78
N ASP A 124 25.77 3.27 8.81
CA ASP A 124 26.64 2.56 9.74
C ASP A 124 26.37 3.03 11.18
N LEU A 125 26.23 4.33 11.41
CA LEU A 125 25.83 4.90 12.70
C LEU A 125 24.44 4.39 13.14
N TYR A 126 23.48 4.27 12.23
CA TYR A 126 22.15 3.72 12.54
C TYR A 126 22.21 2.24 12.91
N ALA A 127 23.09 1.47 12.30
CA ALA A 127 23.29 0.06 12.63
C ALA A 127 23.77 -0.16 14.06
N GLU A 128 24.52 0.80 14.62
CA GLU A 128 24.93 0.81 16.03
C GLU A 128 23.87 1.39 16.98
N LEU A 129 23.24 2.49 16.58
CA LEU A 129 22.24 3.21 17.37
C LEU A 129 20.97 2.37 17.62
N ALA A 130 20.46 1.70 16.58
CA ALA A 130 19.18 0.99 16.65
C ALA A 130 19.17 -0.14 17.72
N PRO A 131 20.18 -1.04 17.81
CA PRO A 131 20.23 -2.05 18.87
C PRO A 131 20.40 -1.45 20.26
N LYS A 132 21.22 -0.39 20.43
CA LYS A 132 21.40 0.31 21.73
C LYS A 132 20.07 0.91 22.21
N ARG A 133 19.35 1.62 21.33
CA ARG A 133 18.01 2.15 21.64
C ARG A 133 17.04 1.05 22.03
N LYS A 134 17.01 -0.04 21.27
CA LYS A 134 16.14 -1.17 21.57
C LYS A 134 16.45 -1.80 22.94
N ALA A 135 17.71 -1.93 23.31
CA ALA A 135 18.13 -2.43 24.62
C ALA A 135 17.72 -1.47 25.73
N ALA A 136 17.95 -0.17 25.55
CA ALA A 136 17.62 0.87 26.54
C ALA A 136 16.11 0.90 26.87
N TYR A 137 15.23 0.78 25.85
CA TYR A 137 13.77 0.68 26.07
C TYR A 137 13.33 -0.54 26.91
N LEU A 138 14.17 -1.55 27.03
CA LEU A 138 13.86 -2.77 27.80
C LEU A 138 14.36 -2.71 29.25
N THR A 139 15.20 -1.74 29.59
CA THR A 139 15.75 -1.58 30.94
C THR A 139 14.65 -1.24 31.96
N LYS A 140 14.92 -1.57 33.23
CA LYS A 140 14.00 -1.26 34.32
C LYS A 140 13.92 0.25 34.56
N GLU A 141 15.06 0.93 34.52
CA GLU A 141 15.19 2.38 34.69
C GLU A 141 14.33 3.15 33.68
N TYR A 142 14.42 2.80 32.39
CA TYR A 142 13.58 3.43 31.38
C TYR A 142 12.09 3.17 31.63
N LYS A 143 11.70 1.94 31.95
CA LYS A 143 10.29 1.58 32.18
C LYS A 143 9.69 2.33 33.37
N GLU A 144 10.47 2.51 34.43
CA GLU A 144 10.06 3.27 35.61
C GLU A 144 9.94 4.76 35.31
N ALA A 145 10.91 5.36 34.61
CA ALA A 145 10.86 6.76 34.20
C ALA A 145 9.77 7.06 33.18
N ALA A 146 9.47 6.12 32.27
CA ALA A 146 8.44 6.28 31.27
C ALA A 146 7.01 5.97 31.76
N ALA A 147 6.83 5.36 32.93
CA ALA A 147 5.52 4.96 33.44
C ALA A 147 4.51 6.12 33.55
N PRO A 148 4.85 7.32 34.05
CA PRO A 148 3.94 8.46 34.10
C PRO A 148 3.48 8.89 32.69
N MET A 149 4.40 8.97 31.73
CA MET A 149 4.11 9.30 30.35
C MET A 149 3.19 8.27 29.68
N GLU A 150 3.40 6.99 29.91
CA GLU A 150 2.54 5.93 29.35
C GLU A 150 1.12 5.98 29.95
N GLU A 151 1.00 6.33 31.22
CA GLU A 151 -0.31 6.55 31.87
C GLU A 151 -1.01 7.79 31.31
N GLU A 152 -0.30 8.91 31.15
CA GLU A 152 -0.82 10.12 30.48
C GLU A 152 -1.32 9.79 29.08
N ASN A 153 -0.53 9.09 28.26
CA ASN A 153 -0.92 8.65 26.92
C ASN A 153 -2.18 7.76 26.94
N ARG A 154 -2.29 6.89 27.95
CA ARG A 154 -3.49 6.06 28.14
C ARG A 154 -4.73 6.90 28.41
N LEU A 155 -4.61 7.93 29.24
CA LEU A 155 -5.69 8.85 29.58
C LEU A 155 -6.07 9.72 28.39
N GLU A 156 -5.13 10.28 27.66
CA GLU A 156 -5.36 11.06 26.44
C GLU A 156 -6.10 10.23 25.38
N ARG A 157 -5.71 8.98 25.15
CA ARG A 157 -6.41 8.08 24.23
C ARG A 157 -7.85 7.77 24.70
N ALA A 158 -8.05 7.64 26.02
CA ALA A 158 -9.39 7.46 26.58
C ALA A 158 -10.26 8.71 26.40
N ALA A 159 -9.70 9.90 26.61
CA ALA A 159 -10.35 11.18 26.38
C ALA A 159 -10.68 11.37 24.88
N ALA A 160 -9.75 11.11 24.00
CA ALA A 160 -9.98 11.16 22.54
C ALA A 160 -11.10 10.20 22.10
N ARG A 161 -11.17 9.01 22.71
CA ARG A 161 -12.26 8.06 22.45
C ARG A 161 -13.61 8.58 22.96
N ALA A 162 -13.64 9.23 24.10
CA ALA A 162 -14.87 9.82 24.65
C ALA A 162 -15.35 11.03 23.83
N ALA A 163 -14.42 11.80 23.28
CA ALA A 163 -14.71 13.01 22.50
C ALA A 163 -15.10 12.73 21.04
N THR A 164 -14.79 11.54 20.50
CA THR A 164 -15.10 11.25 19.09
C THR A 164 -16.60 11.06 18.86
N THR A 165 -17.09 11.62 17.74
CA THR A 165 -18.45 11.38 17.23
C THR A 165 -18.56 10.09 16.42
N ALA A 166 -17.47 9.34 16.28
CA ALA A 166 -17.47 8.04 15.62
C ALA A 166 -18.16 7.00 16.50
N TYR A 167 -19.07 6.22 15.92
CA TYR A 167 -19.71 5.11 16.61
C TYR A 167 -18.72 4.00 16.96
N TRP A 168 -19.09 3.19 17.96
CA TRP A 168 -18.20 2.15 18.51
C TRP A 168 -17.53 1.28 17.43
N GLY A 169 -18.27 0.79 16.46
CA GLY A 169 -17.72 -0.03 15.37
C GLY A 169 -16.70 0.72 14.52
N THR A 170 -16.94 2.00 14.24
CA THR A 170 -16.06 2.85 13.45
C THR A 170 -14.73 3.11 14.20
N TYR A 171 -14.79 3.60 15.45
CA TYR A 171 -13.55 3.88 16.17
C TYR A 171 -12.76 2.60 16.51
N SER A 172 -13.43 1.46 16.75
CA SER A 172 -12.74 0.18 16.97
C SER A 172 -11.98 -0.30 15.73
N ILE A 173 -12.53 -0.08 14.52
CA ILE A 173 -11.81 -0.35 13.26
C ILE A 173 -10.57 0.54 13.16
N ILE A 174 -10.69 1.82 13.50
CA ILE A 174 -9.57 2.77 13.47
C ILE A 174 -8.48 2.36 14.47
N GLU A 175 -8.81 2.03 15.70
CA GLU A 175 -7.85 1.56 16.71
C GLU A 175 -7.11 0.30 16.27
N GLN A 176 -7.81 -0.65 15.66
CA GLN A 176 -7.16 -1.84 15.09
C GLN A 176 -6.22 -1.49 13.93
N SER A 177 -6.65 -0.60 13.03
CA SER A 177 -5.83 -0.18 11.87
C SER A 177 -4.62 0.66 12.26
N THR A 178 -4.66 1.34 13.42
CA THR A 178 -3.56 2.14 13.95
C THR A 178 -2.65 1.36 14.92
N SER A 179 -2.93 0.08 15.17
CA SER A 179 -2.13 -0.75 16.08
C SER A 179 -0.67 -0.86 15.65
N ASP A 180 -0.40 -0.85 14.35
CA ASP A 180 0.97 -0.97 13.80
C ASP A 180 1.79 0.31 14.02
N ILE A 181 1.15 1.47 14.14
CA ILE A 181 1.82 2.71 14.56
C ILE A 181 2.43 2.52 15.94
N ARG A 182 1.67 1.95 16.89
CA ARG A 182 2.18 1.64 18.24
C ARG A 182 3.30 0.61 18.24
N LYS A 183 3.38 -0.25 17.23
CA LYS A 183 4.42 -1.26 17.05
C LYS A 183 5.68 -0.73 16.32
N GLY A 184 5.77 0.58 16.08
CA GLY A 184 6.96 1.21 15.50
C GLY A 184 6.80 1.79 14.11
N ALA A 185 5.67 1.58 13.41
CA ALA A 185 5.42 2.25 12.13
C ALA A 185 5.38 3.78 12.31
N PRO A 186 5.88 4.58 11.34
CA PRO A 186 5.85 6.04 11.46
C PRO A 186 4.43 6.59 11.62
N PRO A 187 4.18 7.48 12.61
CA PRO A 187 2.89 8.11 12.80
C PRO A 187 2.68 9.22 11.76
N GLN A 188 1.95 8.91 10.68
CA GLN A 188 1.69 9.84 9.59
C GLN A 188 0.23 10.30 9.58
N PHE A 189 0.03 11.62 9.46
CA PHE A 189 -1.29 12.19 9.17
C PHE A 189 -1.71 11.83 7.75
N HIS A 190 -3.00 11.57 7.58
CA HIS A 190 -3.58 11.37 6.26
C HIS A 190 -4.56 12.49 5.93
N PRO A 191 -4.50 13.08 4.73
CA PRO A 191 -5.53 13.99 4.27
C PRO A 191 -6.84 13.23 4.02
N TRP A 192 -7.97 13.89 4.28
CA TRP A 192 -9.27 13.34 3.94
C TRP A 192 -9.46 13.28 2.42
N ARG A 193 -9.70 12.08 1.89
CA ARG A 193 -9.89 11.86 0.45
C ARG A 193 -11.27 11.30 0.09
N GLY A 194 -12.18 11.20 1.06
CA GLY A 194 -13.51 10.64 0.87
C GLY A 194 -13.57 9.11 0.92
N ASP A 195 -12.45 8.42 1.14
CA ASP A 195 -12.39 6.98 1.33
C ASP A 195 -12.31 6.61 2.81
N GLY A 196 -12.81 5.42 3.15
CA GLY A 196 -12.85 4.96 4.53
C GLY A 196 -13.67 3.70 4.72
N SER A 197 -13.87 3.34 5.96
CA SER A 197 -14.71 2.20 6.32
C SER A 197 -15.46 2.44 7.63
N ILE A 198 -16.69 1.92 7.66
CA ILE A 198 -17.47 1.77 8.87
C ILE A 198 -17.83 0.29 9.04
N GLY A 199 -18.29 -0.11 10.20
CA GLY A 199 -18.74 -1.50 10.36
C GLY A 199 -19.14 -1.84 11.76
N VAL A 200 -19.58 -3.08 11.91
CA VAL A 200 -20.04 -3.64 13.18
C VAL A 200 -19.30 -4.94 13.48
N GLN A 201 -18.97 -5.13 14.74
CA GLN A 201 -18.46 -6.39 15.24
C GLN A 201 -19.65 -7.30 15.59
N MET A 202 -19.64 -8.49 15.03
CA MET A 202 -20.67 -9.49 15.31
C MET A 202 -20.44 -10.14 16.67
N GLN A 203 -21.48 -10.76 17.24
CA GLN A 203 -21.36 -11.53 18.47
C GLN A 203 -20.40 -12.72 18.32
N ARG A 204 -19.87 -13.21 19.43
CA ARG A 204 -18.76 -14.18 19.44
C ARG A 204 -19.02 -15.49 18.68
N ILE A 205 -20.31 -15.89 18.52
CA ILE A 205 -20.73 -17.19 17.97
C ILE A 205 -21.49 -17.04 16.65
N MET A 206 -21.43 -15.89 15.98
CA MET A 206 -22.20 -15.66 14.77
C MET A 206 -21.66 -16.47 13.59
N THR A 207 -22.49 -17.35 13.06
CA THR A 207 -22.24 -18.07 11.81
C THR A 207 -22.91 -17.35 10.62
N PRO A 208 -22.55 -17.63 9.37
CA PRO A 208 -23.28 -17.10 8.22
C PRO A 208 -24.78 -17.42 8.27
N ALA A 209 -25.15 -18.67 8.57
CA ALA A 209 -26.54 -19.08 8.70
C ALA A 209 -27.29 -18.26 9.76
N SER A 210 -26.66 -18.02 10.92
CA SER A 210 -27.25 -17.19 11.98
C SER A 210 -27.40 -15.72 11.57
N ALA A 211 -26.44 -15.19 10.76
CA ALA A 211 -26.51 -13.81 10.24
C ALA A 211 -27.67 -13.67 9.24
N PHE A 212 -27.86 -14.64 8.36
CA PHE A 212 -29.01 -14.67 7.44
C PHE A 212 -30.37 -14.89 8.16
N ALA A 213 -30.35 -15.62 9.27
CA ALA A 213 -31.55 -15.78 10.10
C ALA A 213 -31.88 -14.55 10.99
N GLY A 214 -31.08 -13.45 10.87
CA GLY A 214 -31.31 -12.23 11.63
C GLY A 214 -31.08 -12.33 13.14
N LYS A 215 -30.32 -13.36 13.59
CA LYS A 215 -30.09 -13.60 15.04
C LYS A 215 -29.20 -12.54 15.71
N ASP A 216 -28.45 -11.75 14.93
CA ASP A 216 -27.73 -10.58 15.45
C ASP A 216 -28.30 -9.30 14.85
N ALA A 217 -28.97 -8.52 15.68
CA ALA A 217 -29.58 -7.26 15.28
C ALA A 217 -28.58 -6.19 14.80
N ARG A 218 -27.26 -6.39 14.98
CA ARG A 218 -26.21 -5.46 14.49
C ARG A 218 -25.98 -5.58 13.00
N ALA A 219 -26.17 -6.77 12.42
CA ALA A 219 -26.12 -6.97 10.98
C ALA A 219 -27.15 -8.03 10.58
N VAL A 220 -28.10 -7.62 9.76
CA VAL A 220 -29.11 -8.52 9.17
C VAL A 220 -28.76 -8.68 7.70
N LEU A 221 -28.68 -9.93 7.25
CA LEU A 221 -28.38 -10.32 5.88
C LEU A 221 -29.63 -10.98 5.28
N THR A 222 -30.04 -10.52 4.10
CA THR A 222 -31.16 -11.11 3.38
C THR A 222 -30.74 -11.35 1.94
N VAL A 223 -30.90 -12.57 1.45
CA VAL A 223 -30.70 -12.84 0.01
C VAL A 223 -31.95 -12.42 -0.71
N ASP A 224 -31.79 -11.65 -1.78
CA ASP A 224 -32.89 -11.20 -2.61
C ASP A 224 -33.52 -12.41 -3.34
N PRO A 225 -34.78 -12.31 -3.77
CA PRO A 225 -35.45 -13.41 -4.48
C PRO A 225 -34.75 -13.84 -5.78
N ASP A 226 -33.95 -12.95 -6.37
CA ASP A 226 -33.15 -13.23 -7.58
C ASP A 226 -31.96 -14.17 -7.31
N GLY A 227 -31.64 -14.46 -6.06
CA GLY A 227 -30.47 -15.24 -5.64
C GLY A 227 -29.11 -14.63 -5.99
N LYS A 228 -29.10 -13.51 -6.71
CA LYS A 228 -27.88 -12.85 -7.24
C LYS A 228 -27.44 -11.67 -6.39
N HIS A 229 -28.30 -11.18 -5.53
CA HIS A 229 -28.04 -10.05 -4.64
C HIS A 229 -28.35 -10.40 -3.20
N MET A 230 -27.72 -9.65 -2.30
CA MET A 230 -28.05 -9.68 -0.88
C MET A 230 -28.17 -8.25 -0.36
N THR A 231 -29.13 -8.04 0.51
CA THR A 231 -29.29 -6.81 1.28
C THR A 231 -28.59 -7.00 2.62
N VAL A 232 -27.77 -6.03 3.00
CA VAL A 232 -27.04 -6.00 4.27
C VAL A 232 -27.46 -4.75 5.01
N ARG A 233 -28.13 -4.93 6.15
CA ARG A 233 -28.54 -3.84 7.05
C ARG A 233 -27.65 -3.86 8.28
N LEU A 234 -26.95 -2.76 8.55
CA LEU A 234 -26.03 -2.59 9.67
C LEU A 234 -26.63 -1.64 10.70
N ARG A 235 -26.67 -2.03 11.97
CA ARG A 235 -26.97 -1.15 13.08
C ARG A 235 -25.67 -0.56 13.62
N LEU A 236 -25.46 0.74 13.40
CA LEU A 236 -24.23 1.43 13.74
C LEU A 236 -24.19 1.90 15.20
N GLN A 237 -25.34 2.19 15.77
CA GLN A 237 -25.48 2.68 17.15
C GLN A 237 -26.45 1.79 17.94
N ASP A 238 -26.02 1.35 19.13
CA ASP A 238 -26.76 0.47 20.03
C ASP A 238 -27.42 1.24 21.20
N ARG A 239 -26.92 2.44 21.54
CA ARG A 239 -27.41 3.25 22.67
C ARG A 239 -28.08 4.50 22.15
N GLY A 240 -29.22 4.87 22.75
CA GLY A 240 -30.06 5.97 22.29
C GLY A 240 -30.85 5.61 21.03
N GLU A 241 -31.00 6.54 20.12
CA GLU A 241 -31.65 6.33 18.83
C GLU A 241 -30.87 5.32 18.00
N GLN A 242 -31.56 4.31 17.49
CA GLN A 242 -30.95 3.25 16.67
C GLN A 242 -30.67 3.80 15.27
N VAL A 243 -29.43 3.74 14.84
CA VAL A 243 -29.00 4.21 13.53
C VAL A 243 -28.68 3.03 12.63
N PHE A 244 -29.37 2.95 11.50
CA PHE A 244 -29.21 1.90 10.50
C PHE A 244 -28.64 2.45 9.19
N VAL A 245 -27.91 1.58 8.51
CA VAL A 245 -27.42 1.78 7.15
C VAL A 245 -27.66 0.49 6.37
N SER A 246 -28.20 0.61 5.16
CA SER A 246 -28.47 -0.54 4.31
C SER A 246 -27.70 -0.45 3.00
N CYS A 247 -27.23 -1.60 2.49
CA CYS A 247 -26.63 -1.70 1.17
C CYS A 247 -27.08 -2.97 0.45
N ARG A 248 -27.21 -2.90 -0.88
CA ARG A 248 -27.47 -4.04 -1.75
C ARG A 248 -26.19 -4.46 -2.44
N ALA A 249 -25.76 -5.69 -2.23
CA ALA A 249 -24.51 -6.24 -2.69
C ALA A 249 -24.72 -7.36 -3.71
N ARG A 250 -23.84 -7.47 -4.72
CA ARG A 250 -23.85 -8.59 -5.67
C ARG A 250 -23.36 -9.86 -4.98
N TYR A 251 -24.24 -10.83 -4.78
CA TYR A 251 -23.97 -12.10 -4.09
C TYR A 251 -23.51 -13.17 -5.07
N HIS A 252 -22.25 -13.06 -5.55
CA HIS A 252 -21.68 -13.92 -6.59
C HIS A 252 -21.06 -15.22 -6.05
N ARG A 253 -20.97 -15.38 -4.74
CA ARG A 253 -20.49 -16.59 -4.06
C ARG A 253 -21.08 -16.66 -2.65
N PRO A 254 -21.45 -17.85 -2.15
CA PRO A 254 -21.93 -18.01 -0.78
C PRO A 254 -20.81 -17.74 0.24
N LEU A 255 -21.20 -17.36 1.45
CA LEU A 255 -20.30 -17.41 2.59
C LEU A 255 -20.10 -18.88 2.99
N PRO A 256 -18.87 -19.32 3.27
CA PRO A 256 -18.59 -20.71 3.60
C PRO A 256 -19.24 -21.12 4.92
N GLU A 257 -19.59 -22.38 5.02
CA GLU A 257 -20.10 -22.99 6.26
C GLU A 257 -18.96 -23.23 7.28
N GLY A 258 -19.31 -23.51 8.53
CA GLY A 258 -18.36 -23.83 9.60
C GLY A 258 -17.45 -22.68 10.02
N VAL A 259 -17.71 -21.44 9.57
CA VAL A 259 -16.95 -20.26 9.93
C VAL A 259 -17.73 -19.31 10.83
N ARG A 260 -17.01 -18.41 11.49
CA ARG A 260 -17.60 -17.34 12.32
C ARG A 260 -17.46 -16.00 11.61
N VAL A 261 -18.53 -15.23 11.54
CA VAL A 261 -18.50 -13.84 11.07
C VAL A 261 -18.06 -12.96 12.24
N ARG A 262 -16.90 -12.33 12.14
CA ARG A 262 -16.36 -11.45 13.19
C ARG A 262 -16.73 -9.99 12.99
N TRP A 263 -16.64 -9.53 11.75
CA TRP A 263 -16.92 -8.16 11.36
C TRP A 263 -17.70 -8.12 10.05
N VAL A 264 -18.62 -7.18 9.97
CA VAL A 264 -19.22 -6.73 8.72
C VAL A 264 -18.84 -5.27 8.54
N LYS A 265 -18.13 -4.96 7.45
CA LYS A 265 -17.62 -3.62 7.17
C LYS A 265 -18.16 -3.12 5.84
N LEU A 266 -18.60 -1.88 5.80
CA LEU A 266 -18.89 -1.15 4.56
C LEU A 266 -17.67 -0.29 4.24
N VAL A 267 -17.09 -0.48 3.07
CA VAL A 267 -15.83 0.17 2.68
C VAL A 267 -16.04 0.97 1.41
N CYS A 268 -15.72 2.25 1.49
CA CYS A 268 -15.62 3.16 0.37
C CYS A 268 -14.17 3.24 -0.14
N ARG A 269 -14.00 3.14 -1.44
CA ARG A 269 -12.76 3.49 -2.13
C ARG A 269 -13.05 4.52 -3.19
N ARG A 270 -12.40 5.66 -3.09
CA ARG A 270 -12.50 6.69 -4.11
C ARG A 270 -11.64 6.33 -5.31
N VAL A 271 -12.23 6.36 -6.49
CA VAL A 271 -11.53 6.19 -7.77
C VAL A 271 -11.80 7.43 -8.59
N ALA A 272 -10.83 8.31 -8.66
CA ALA A 272 -11.00 9.68 -9.15
C ALA A 272 -12.11 10.40 -8.37
N THR A 273 -13.21 10.74 -9.02
CA THR A 273 -14.35 11.43 -8.40
C THR A 273 -15.50 10.49 -8.01
N HIS A 274 -15.37 9.20 -8.30
CA HIS A 274 -16.41 8.20 -8.05
C HIS A 274 -16.11 7.33 -6.83
N ASP A 275 -17.13 7.11 -6.02
CA ASP A 275 -17.05 6.22 -4.88
C ASP A 275 -17.41 4.78 -5.30
N LYS A 276 -16.57 3.83 -4.91
CA LYS A 276 -16.76 2.40 -5.11
C LYS A 276 -16.98 1.74 -3.76
N TRP A 277 -18.19 1.28 -3.57
CA TRP A 277 -18.63 0.64 -2.33
C TRP A 277 -18.44 -0.86 -2.37
N SER A 278 -18.08 -1.43 -1.24
CA SER A 278 -18.07 -2.87 -1.02
C SER A 278 -18.42 -3.20 0.42
N VAL A 279 -19.20 -4.24 0.63
CA VAL A 279 -19.36 -4.86 1.93
C VAL A 279 -18.31 -5.97 2.09
N GLN A 280 -17.70 -6.04 3.26
CA GLN A 280 -16.65 -7.00 3.59
C GLN A 280 -17.01 -7.77 4.86
N PHE A 281 -16.95 -9.09 4.75
CA PHE A 281 -17.13 -10.00 5.88
C PHE A 281 -15.76 -10.51 6.31
N THR A 282 -15.36 -10.24 7.56
CA THR A 282 -14.19 -10.88 8.15
C THR A 282 -14.64 -12.17 8.80
N LEU A 283 -14.29 -13.27 8.17
CA LEU A 283 -14.61 -14.62 8.62
C LEU A 283 -13.41 -15.21 9.36
N SER A 284 -13.67 -16.06 10.36
CA SER A 284 -12.62 -16.75 11.08
C SER A 284 -13.00 -18.20 11.39
N ARG A 285 -11.99 -19.07 11.46
CA ARG A 285 -12.12 -20.47 11.90
C ARG A 285 -10.94 -20.84 12.81
N PRO A 286 -11.09 -21.85 13.68
CA PRO A 286 -10.00 -22.28 14.55
C PRO A 286 -8.85 -22.95 13.80
N GLU A 287 -9.15 -23.60 12.69
CA GLU A 287 -8.18 -24.30 11.84
C GLU A 287 -7.70 -23.44 10.68
N PRO A 288 -6.51 -23.71 10.11
CA PRO A 288 -6.08 -23.08 8.88
C PRO A 288 -7.11 -23.25 7.77
N TRP A 289 -7.22 -22.25 6.90
CA TRP A 289 -8.05 -22.37 5.70
C TRP A 289 -7.50 -23.50 4.84
N PRO A 290 -8.34 -24.43 4.35
CA PRO A 290 -7.88 -25.49 3.49
C PRO A 290 -7.19 -24.88 2.26
N LYS A 291 -6.00 -25.34 2.01
CA LYS A 291 -5.28 -25.10 0.76
C LYS A 291 -5.58 -26.27 -0.17
N ARG A 292 -5.63 -25.99 -1.46
CA ARG A 292 -5.68 -27.05 -2.46
C ARG A 292 -4.36 -27.82 -2.40
N ARG A 293 -4.40 -29.11 -2.65
CA ARG A 293 -3.24 -29.97 -2.73
C ARG A 293 -3.16 -30.57 -4.11
N GLY A 294 -2.10 -30.25 -4.83
CA GLY A 294 -1.65 -30.98 -6.00
C GLY A 294 -0.68 -32.11 -5.63
N PHE A 295 0.06 -32.62 -6.60
CA PHE A 295 0.95 -33.77 -6.42
C PHE A 295 2.37 -33.54 -6.94
N GLY A 296 2.71 -32.41 -7.46
CA GLY A 296 4.00 -32.18 -8.08
C GLY A 296 4.73 -30.98 -7.48
N THR A 297 5.91 -30.74 -8.02
CA THR A 297 6.78 -29.61 -7.71
C THR A 297 6.79 -28.63 -8.85
N LEU A 298 6.60 -27.35 -8.56
CA LEU A 298 6.62 -26.26 -9.52
C LEU A 298 7.77 -25.30 -9.22
N ALA A 299 8.74 -25.19 -10.12
CA ALA A 299 9.78 -24.17 -10.08
C ALA A 299 9.34 -22.94 -10.89
N VAL A 300 9.53 -21.74 -10.33
CA VAL A 300 9.05 -20.51 -10.93
C VAL A 300 10.13 -19.42 -10.92
N ASN A 301 10.35 -18.82 -12.09
CA ASN A 301 11.11 -17.58 -12.25
C ASN A 301 10.15 -16.40 -12.48
N LEU A 302 10.26 -15.35 -11.64
CA LEU A 302 9.47 -14.12 -11.76
C LEU A 302 10.23 -13.11 -12.61
N GLY A 303 9.60 -12.62 -13.68
CA GLY A 303 10.21 -11.72 -14.64
C GLY A 303 9.37 -10.47 -14.96
N TRP A 304 9.91 -9.64 -15.83
CA TRP A 304 9.24 -8.49 -16.43
C TRP A 304 9.82 -8.19 -17.83
N ARG A 305 10.11 -9.25 -18.60
CA ARG A 305 10.71 -9.14 -19.93
C ARG A 305 9.66 -8.76 -20.96
N LYS A 306 10.00 -7.81 -21.82
CA LYS A 306 9.19 -7.52 -23.00
C LYS A 306 9.57 -8.47 -24.11
N LEU A 307 8.58 -9.13 -24.67
CA LEU A 307 8.73 -10.02 -25.82
C LEU A 307 8.68 -9.22 -27.15
N PRO A 308 9.16 -9.78 -28.26
CA PRO A 308 9.07 -9.14 -29.58
C PRO A 308 7.63 -8.77 -30.00
N SER A 309 6.63 -9.54 -29.53
CA SER A 309 5.19 -9.24 -29.71
C SER A 309 4.71 -7.96 -29.00
N GLY A 310 5.53 -7.39 -28.11
CA GLY A 310 5.14 -6.29 -27.24
C GLY A 310 4.49 -6.72 -25.92
N ASP A 311 4.20 -8.01 -25.75
CA ASP A 311 3.72 -8.60 -24.51
C ASP A 311 4.80 -8.58 -23.43
N ILE A 312 4.41 -8.77 -22.17
CA ILE A 312 5.37 -8.88 -21.07
C ILE A 312 5.27 -10.26 -20.44
N ARG A 313 6.38 -11.00 -20.45
CA ARG A 313 6.55 -12.24 -19.69
C ARG A 313 6.68 -11.90 -18.20
N ALA A 314 5.65 -12.22 -17.42
CA ALA A 314 5.63 -11.95 -15.98
C ALA A 314 6.20 -13.10 -15.14
N LEU A 315 6.21 -14.33 -15.69
CA LEU A 315 6.68 -15.53 -15.03
C LEU A 315 6.93 -16.62 -16.07
N THR A 316 7.95 -17.44 -15.82
CA THR A 316 8.14 -18.76 -16.42
C THR A 316 8.05 -19.83 -15.34
N TRP A 317 7.61 -21.02 -15.71
CA TRP A 317 7.53 -22.15 -14.81
C TRP A 317 7.96 -23.44 -15.48
N LEU A 318 8.47 -24.36 -14.68
CA LEU A 318 8.86 -25.70 -15.05
C LEU A 318 8.49 -26.63 -13.90
N ASP A 319 7.87 -27.76 -14.19
CA ASP A 319 7.58 -28.78 -13.18
C ASP A 319 8.60 -29.90 -13.13
N ASP A 320 8.44 -30.81 -12.18
CA ASP A 320 9.28 -31.98 -11.98
C ASP A 320 9.09 -33.05 -13.06
N SER A 321 8.06 -33.00 -13.90
CA SER A 321 7.86 -33.86 -15.08
C SER A 321 8.49 -33.30 -16.35
N GLY A 322 8.97 -32.05 -16.34
CA GLY A 322 9.50 -31.35 -17.51
C GLY A 322 8.46 -30.55 -18.28
N GLU A 323 7.19 -30.50 -17.84
CA GLU A 323 6.20 -29.60 -18.41
C GLU A 323 6.56 -28.15 -18.04
N ARG A 324 6.45 -27.25 -19.01
CA ARG A 324 6.85 -25.86 -18.85
C ARG A 324 5.87 -24.88 -19.48
N GLY A 325 5.88 -23.64 -19.03
CA GLY A 325 5.06 -22.61 -19.61
C GLY A 325 5.34 -21.20 -19.06
N GLU A 326 4.52 -20.27 -19.47
CA GLU A 326 4.71 -18.85 -19.22
C GLU A 326 3.41 -18.19 -18.77
N LEU A 327 3.53 -17.16 -17.96
CA LEU A 327 2.44 -16.23 -17.69
C LEU A 327 2.73 -14.91 -18.40
N ILE A 328 1.91 -14.62 -19.38
CA ILE A 328 2.06 -13.46 -20.27
C ILE A 328 1.03 -12.37 -19.92
N LEU A 329 1.49 -11.13 -19.89
CA LEU A 329 0.63 -9.95 -19.87
C LEU A 329 0.51 -9.40 -21.30
N PRO A 330 -0.65 -9.54 -21.96
CA PRO A 330 -0.84 -9.10 -23.33
C PRO A 330 -0.65 -7.58 -23.48
N GLN A 331 -0.03 -7.15 -24.57
CA GLN A 331 0.21 -5.75 -24.90
C GLN A 331 -1.09 -4.93 -24.86
N ALA A 332 -2.20 -5.48 -25.33
CA ALA A 332 -3.51 -4.83 -25.31
C ALA A 332 -3.97 -4.45 -23.89
N GLN A 333 -3.59 -5.21 -22.87
CA GLN A 333 -3.90 -4.90 -21.48
C GLN A 333 -2.86 -3.95 -20.87
N VAL A 334 -1.57 -4.18 -21.16
CA VAL A 334 -0.46 -3.32 -20.74
C VAL A 334 -0.64 -1.90 -21.29
N GLY A 335 -1.12 -1.76 -22.51
CA GLY A 335 -1.41 -0.48 -23.17
C GLY A 335 -2.36 0.44 -22.36
N ARG A 336 -3.17 -0.11 -21.45
CA ARG A 336 -3.99 0.71 -20.55
C ARG A 336 -3.16 1.54 -19.55
N ILE A 337 -1.99 1.04 -19.17
CA ILE A 337 -1.04 1.78 -18.30
C ILE A 337 -0.39 2.89 -19.13
N GLY A 338 0.15 2.59 -20.32
CA GLY A 338 0.68 3.60 -21.23
C GLY A 338 -0.34 4.69 -21.56
N LYS A 339 -1.61 4.32 -21.78
CA LYS A 339 -2.70 5.31 -21.98
C LYS A 339 -2.92 6.16 -20.73
N SER A 340 -2.84 5.57 -19.54
CA SER A 340 -2.94 6.32 -18.28
C SER A 340 -1.78 7.33 -18.11
N GLU A 341 -0.57 7.00 -18.52
CA GLU A 341 0.60 7.86 -18.49
C GLU A 341 0.50 8.98 -19.54
N SER A 342 0.07 8.66 -20.75
CA SER A 342 -0.21 9.66 -21.80
C SER A 342 -1.25 10.68 -21.35
N LEU A 343 -2.33 10.23 -20.68
CA LEU A 343 -3.35 11.12 -20.13
C LEU A 343 -2.76 12.03 -19.03
N GLN A 344 -1.84 11.53 -18.19
CA GLN A 344 -1.15 12.36 -17.20
C GLN A 344 -0.31 13.45 -17.89
N SER A 345 0.46 13.09 -18.93
CA SER A 345 1.27 14.06 -19.68
C SER A 345 0.43 15.15 -20.36
N ILE A 346 -0.76 14.79 -20.86
CA ILE A 346 -1.71 15.77 -21.40
C ILE A 346 -2.20 16.72 -20.31
N ARG A 347 -2.56 16.20 -19.13
CA ARG A 347 -3.01 16.99 -17.99
C ARG A 347 -1.93 17.95 -17.49
N ASP A 348 -0.67 17.50 -17.45
CA ASP A 348 0.48 18.31 -17.04
C ASP A 348 0.68 19.48 -18.02
N ARG A 349 0.69 19.22 -19.32
CA ARG A 349 0.80 20.26 -20.37
C ARG A 349 -0.36 21.27 -20.31
N ASN A 350 -1.60 20.79 -20.19
CA ASN A 350 -2.77 21.66 -20.08
C ASN A 350 -2.69 22.55 -18.83
N MET A 351 -2.20 22.02 -17.71
CA MET A 351 -1.98 22.82 -16.49
C MET A 351 -0.90 23.89 -16.70
N ASP A 352 0.20 23.54 -17.38
CA ASP A 352 1.28 24.52 -17.63
C ASP A 352 0.80 25.65 -18.54
N THR A 353 -0.01 25.35 -19.55
CA THR A 353 -0.64 26.37 -20.41
C THR A 353 -1.50 27.33 -19.60
N ILE A 354 -2.38 26.83 -18.77
CA ILE A 354 -3.25 27.66 -17.93
C ILE A 354 -2.45 28.46 -16.89
N LYS A 355 -1.38 27.89 -16.32
CA LYS A 355 -0.49 28.60 -15.41
C LYS A 355 0.19 29.79 -16.09
N LEU A 356 0.62 29.66 -17.34
CA LEU A 356 1.21 30.75 -18.11
C LEU A 356 0.19 31.88 -18.33
N GLN A 357 -1.03 31.55 -18.75
CA GLN A 357 -2.11 32.52 -18.93
C GLN A 357 -2.43 33.26 -17.63
N LEU A 358 -2.61 32.52 -16.52
CA LEU A 358 -2.83 33.10 -15.19
C LEU A 358 -1.67 33.99 -14.74
N SER A 359 -0.43 33.54 -14.94
CA SER A 359 0.76 34.31 -14.53
C SER A 359 0.93 35.60 -15.34
N SER A 360 0.57 35.58 -16.64
CA SER A 360 0.55 36.78 -17.48
C SER A 360 -0.49 37.77 -17.01
N TRP A 361 -1.71 37.30 -16.82
CA TRP A 361 -2.82 38.14 -16.34
C TRP A 361 -2.57 38.76 -14.97
N LEU A 362 -2.03 37.99 -14.01
CA LEU A 362 -1.68 38.50 -12.67
C LEU A 362 -0.64 39.64 -12.71
N LYS A 363 0.16 39.73 -13.79
CA LYS A 363 1.14 40.82 -13.98
C LYS A 363 0.57 42.05 -14.66
N THR A 364 -0.48 41.88 -15.50
CA THR A 364 -0.99 42.93 -16.37
C THR A 364 -2.31 43.54 -15.90
N ALA A 365 -3.00 42.91 -14.96
CA ALA A 365 -4.27 43.41 -14.43
C ALA A 365 -4.03 44.60 -13.46
N GLU A 366 -4.68 45.74 -13.71
CA GLU A 366 -4.48 46.98 -12.97
C GLU A 366 -5.11 46.97 -11.57
N SER A 367 -6.15 46.16 -11.38
CA SER A 367 -6.87 46.08 -10.10
C SER A 367 -7.32 44.65 -9.82
N LEU A 368 -6.61 43.97 -8.96
CA LEU A 368 -6.96 42.60 -8.53
C LEU A 368 -7.29 42.59 -7.03
N PRO A 369 -8.34 41.87 -6.62
CA PRO A 369 -8.60 41.62 -5.20
C PRO A 369 -7.41 40.96 -4.49
N ASP A 370 -7.14 41.39 -3.24
CA ASP A 370 -6.01 40.89 -2.44
C ASP A 370 -6.00 39.36 -2.33
N TRP A 371 -7.19 38.75 -2.20
CA TRP A 371 -7.30 37.29 -2.07
C TRP A 371 -6.81 36.53 -3.32
N ILE A 372 -6.90 37.12 -4.52
CA ILE A 372 -6.39 36.49 -5.76
C ILE A 372 -4.86 36.55 -5.77
N GLN A 373 -4.29 37.72 -5.46
CA GLN A 373 -2.83 37.89 -5.40
C GLN A 373 -2.22 36.94 -4.38
N GLU A 374 -2.75 36.90 -3.17
CA GLU A 374 -2.25 36.02 -2.10
C GLU A 374 -2.39 34.54 -2.46
N ARG A 375 -3.55 34.14 -3.01
CA ARG A 375 -3.80 32.73 -3.35
C ARG A 375 -2.89 32.22 -4.46
N PHE A 376 -2.62 33.04 -5.48
CA PHE A 376 -1.81 32.67 -6.63
C PHE A 376 -0.34 33.08 -6.53
N LYS A 377 0.10 33.70 -5.42
CA LYS A 377 1.47 34.14 -5.17
C LYS A 377 2.56 33.10 -5.51
N THR A 378 2.29 31.83 -5.25
CA THR A 378 3.23 30.72 -5.51
C THR A 378 2.83 29.87 -6.72
N LEU A 379 2.03 30.40 -7.64
CA LEU A 379 1.47 29.65 -8.79
C LEU A 379 2.56 28.95 -9.63
N SER A 380 3.70 29.60 -9.87
CA SER A 380 4.82 29.05 -10.64
C SER A 380 5.35 27.73 -10.07
N ALA A 381 5.36 27.60 -8.75
CA ALA A 381 5.83 26.39 -8.05
C ALA A 381 4.79 25.27 -7.99
N TRP A 382 3.55 25.50 -8.44
CA TRP A 382 2.53 24.46 -8.35
C TRP A 382 2.73 23.35 -9.39
N ARG A 383 2.71 22.11 -8.90
CA ARG A 383 2.78 20.89 -9.71
C ARG A 383 1.53 20.00 -9.57
N SER A 384 0.53 20.45 -8.82
CA SER A 384 -0.68 19.69 -8.53
C SER A 384 -1.89 20.29 -9.22
N GLN A 385 -2.46 19.58 -10.20
CA GLN A 385 -3.72 19.93 -10.83
C GLN A 385 -4.85 20.11 -9.80
N ALA A 386 -4.85 19.26 -8.75
CA ALA A 386 -5.85 19.34 -7.70
C ALA A 386 -5.77 20.67 -6.91
N ARG A 387 -4.54 21.22 -6.72
CA ARG A 387 -4.34 22.52 -6.07
C ARG A 387 -4.91 23.65 -6.92
N LEU A 388 -4.62 23.64 -8.21
CA LEU A 388 -5.15 24.63 -9.14
C LEU A 388 -6.68 24.52 -9.25
N ALA A 389 -7.22 23.30 -9.38
CA ALA A 389 -8.66 23.07 -9.40
C ALA A 389 -9.36 23.58 -8.13
N ALA A 390 -8.75 23.39 -6.95
CA ALA A 390 -9.28 23.93 -5.70
C ALA A 390 -9.26 25.48 -5.66
N ALA A 391 -8.23 26.11 -6.22
CA ALA A 391 -8.18 27.57 -6.35
C ALA A 391 -9.28 28.10 -7.28
N VAL A 392 -9.52 27.44 -8.41
CA VAL A 392 -10.61 27.79 -9.34
C VAL A 392 -11.99 27.62 -8.69
N LEU A 393 -12.19 26.55 -7.89
CA LEU A 393 -13.44 26.36 -7.14
C LEU A 393 -13.67 27.44 -6.08
N PHE A 394 -12.61 27.94 -5.47
CA PHE A 394 -12.70 29.08 -4.56
C PHE A 394 -13.03 30.35 -5.33
N TRP A 395 -12.36 30.61 -6.46
CA TRP A 395 -12.63 31.75 -7.34
C TRP A 395 -14.09 31.77 -7.82
N ARG A 396 -14.64 30.62 -8.19
CA ARG A 396 -16.07 30.47 -8.57
C ARG A 396 -17.05 31.02 -7.53
N LYS A 397 -16.68 30.99 -6.24
CA LYS A 397 -17.50 31.50 -5.14
C LYS A 397 -17.25 32.99 -4.83
N ASN A 398 -16.13 33.53 -5.30
CA ASN A 398 -15.65 34.85 -5.04
C ASN A 398 -15.31 35.55 -6.37
N ARG A 399 -16.33 35.72 -7.22
CA ARG A 399 -16.22 36.39 -8.52
C ARG A 399 -16.08 37.90 -8.33
N PHE A 400 -15.45 38.58 -9.26
CA PHE A 400 -15.28 40.03 -9.29
C PHE A 400 -15.33 40.56 -10.73
N ASP A 401 -15.57 41.84 -10.90
CA ASP A 401 -15.74 42.47 -12.21
C ASP A 401 -14.45 42.43 -13.01
N GLY A 402 -14.56 42.06 -14.30
CA GLY A 402 -13.41 41.93 -15.21
C GLY A 402 -12.68 40.58 -15.17
N ASP A 403 -13.16 39.62 -14.38
CA ASP A 403 -12.55 38.27 -14.30
C ASP A 403 -13.11 37.24 -15.32
N GLU A 404 -14.19 37.61 -16.06
CA GLU A 404 -15.05 36.69 -16.81
C GLU A 404 -14.26 35.83 -17.80
N LYS A 405 -13.40 36.44 -18.63
CA LYS A 405 -12.66 35.72 -19.67
C LYS A 405 -11.77 34.67 -19.06
N LEU A 406 -10.90 35.06 -18.15
CA LEU A 406 -9.89 34.16 -17.61
C LEU A 406 -10.51 33.13 -16.65
N PHE A 407 -11.54 33.53 -15.88
CA PHE A 407 -12.30 32.58 -15.09
C PHE A 407 -12.92 31.49 -15.97
N ASN A 408 -13.56 31.87 -17.09
CA ASN A 408 -14.18 30.90 -17.98
C ASN A 408 -13.14 29.93 -18.60
N GLU A 409 -11.97 30.42 -18.99
CA GLU A 409 -10.86 29.59 -19.48
C GLU A 409 -10.35 28.62 -18.41
N THR A 410 -10.14 29.08 -17.18
CA THR A 410 -9.68 28.24 -16.08
C THR A 410 -10.74 27.24 -15.61
N GLU A 411 -12.02 27.61 -15.63
CA GLU A 411 -13.12 26.69 -15.31
C GLU A 411 -13.32 25.63 -16.42
N ALA A 412 -13.13 25.99 -17.68
CA ALA A 412 -13.11 25.04 -18.79
C ALA A 412 -11.96 24.04 -18.63
N TRP A 413 -10.74 24.52 -18.34
CA TRP A 413 -9.62 23.67 -18.01
C TRP A 413 -9.94 22.72 -16.84
N ARG A 414 -10.51 23.22 -15.75
CA ARG A 414 -10.85 22.41 -14.57
C ARG A 414 -11.84 21.28 -14.92
N LYS A 415 -12.85 21.55 -15.75
CA LYS A 415 -13.81 20.54 -16.22
C LYS A 415 -13.12 19.49 -17.07
N GLN A 416 -12.27 19.92 -18.01
CA GLN A 416 -11.49 19.02 -18.88
C GLN A 416 -10.52 18.17 -18.06
N ASP A 417 -9.76 18.77 -17.13
CA ASP A 417 -8.82 18.04 -16.27
C ASP A 417 -9.54 16.99 -15.42
N LYS A 418 -10.71 17.31 -14.86
CA LYS A 418 -11.54 16.34 -14.14
C LYS A 418 -11.88 15.12 -15.01
N HIS A 419 -12.31 15.33 -16.24
CA HIS A 419 -12.64 14.25 -17.19
C HIS A 419 -11.41 13.38 -17.52
N LEU A 420 -10.27 14.01 -17.83
CA LEU A 420 -9.02 13.30 -18.10
C LEU A 420 -8.53 12.51 -16.87
N TYR A 421 -8.66 13.08 -15.68
CA TYR A 421 -8.31 12.41 -14.43
C TYR A 421 -9.18 11.17 -14.17
N GLU A 422 -10.49 11.27 -14.38
CA GLU A 422 -11.40 10.13 -14.25
C GLU A 422 -11.05 9.01 -15.25
N TRP A 423 -10.75 9.37 -16.48
CA TRP A 423 -10.35 8.42 -17.51
C TRP A 423 -9.01 7.74 -17.19
N GLN A 424 -8.02 8.53 -16.79
CA GLN A 424 -6.70 8.05 -16.33
C GLN A 424 -6.83 7.04 -15.17
N ALA A 425 -7.52 7.43 -14.10
CA ALA A 425 -7.73 6.60 -12.93
C ALA A 425 -8.49 5.30 -13.25
N ASN A 426 -9.47 5.35 -14.15
CA ASN A 426 -10.24 4.18 -14.56
C ASN A 426 -9.40 3.19 -15.38
N ASN A 427 -8.55 3.65 -16.30
CA ASN A 427 -7.65 2.77 -17.06
C ASN A 427 -6.68 2.05 -16.11
N ARG A 428 -6.04 2.77 -15.18
CA ARG A 428 -5.14 2.19 -14.19
C ARG A 428 -5.84 1.16 -13.30
N ARG A 429 -7.03 1.48 -12.82
CA ARG A 429 -7.83 0.58 -11.98
C ARG A 429 -8.24 -0.69 -12.73
N LYS A 430 -8.71 -0.56 -13.98
CA LYS A 430 -9.11 -1.71 -14.80
C LYS A 430 -7.94 -2.65 -15.04
N TYR A 431 -6.77 -2.12 -15.37
CA TYR A 431 -5.56 -2.92 -15.53
C TYR A 431 -5.18 -3.66 -14.24
N GLN A 432 -5.13 -2.95 -13.10
CA GLN A 432 -4.78 -3.56 -11.82
C GLN A 432 -5.76 -4.64 -11.38
N ALA A 433 -7.06 -4.46 -11.62
CA ALA A 433 -8.08 -5.45 -11.33
C ALA A 433 -7.90 -6.70 -12.19
N TRP A 434 -7.76 -6.51 -13.51
CA TRP A 434 -7.51 -7.58 -14.47
C TRP A 434 -6.24 -8.37 -14.13
N ARG A 435 -5.12 -7.70 -13.84
CA ARG A 435 -3.85 -8.35 -13.45
C ARG A 435 -4.01 -9.22 -12.20
N ARG A 436 -4.70 -8.70 -11.18
CA ARG A 436 -4.98 -9.48 -9.97
C ARG A 436 -5.82 -10.72 -10.22
N ASP A 437 -6.80 -10.61 -11.08
CA ASP A 437 -7.65 -11.75 -11.45
C ASP A 437 -6.85 -12.78 -12.24
N LEU A 438 -6.01 -12.34 -13.20
CA LEU A 438 -5.09 -13.20 -13.93
C LEU A 438 -4.18 -13.98 -12.97
N TYR A 439 -3.53 -13.30 -12.02
CA TYR A 439 -2.61 -13.91 -11.07
C TYR A 439 -3.30 -14.91 -10.13
N ARG A 440 -4.52 -14.59 -9.69
CA ARG A 440 -5.31 -15.50 -8.85
C ARG A 440 -5.77 -16.75 -9.61
N ASN A 441 -6.20 -16.57 -10.84
CA ASN A 441 -6.62 -17.69 -11.69
C ASN A 441 -5.44 -18.60 -11.99
N PHE A 442 -4.30 -18.03 -12.37
CA PHE A 442 -3.06 -18.78 -12.56
C PHE A 442 -2.63 -19.53 -11.29
N ALA A 443 -2.57 -18.84 -10.13
CA ALA A 443 -2.24 -19.50 -8.88
C ALA A 443 -3.23 -20.62 -8.52
N ALA A 444 -4.52 -20.44 -8.77
CA ALA A 444 -5.52 -21.48 -8.54
C ALA A 444 -5.31 -22.70 -9.42
N GLN A 445 -5.01 -22.51 -10.72
CA GLN A 445 -4.71 -23.61 -11.65
C GLN A 445 -3.45 -24.36 -11.23
N MET A 446 -2.39 -23.64 -10.85
CA MET A 446 -1.14 -24.26 -10.43
C MET A 446 -1.29 -25.02 -9.10
N THR A 447 -2.04 -24.50 -8.14
CA THR A 447 -2.27 -25.17 -6.85
C THR A 447 -3.21 -26.37 -6.92
N ASP A 448 -3.97 -26.52 -8.00
CA ASP A 448 -4.74 -27.75 -8.28
C ASP A 448 -3.83 -28.88 -8.79
N ARG A 449 -2.67 -28.55 -9.40
CA ARG A 449 -1.74 -29.51 -10.00
C ARG A 449 -0.53 -29.81 -9.09
N TYR A 450 0.00 -28.81 -8.40
CA TYR A 450 1.28 -28.88 -7.68
C TYR A 450 1.10 -28.56 -6.18
N ASP A 451 1.84 -29.27 -5.33
CA ASP A 451 1.83 -29.10 -3.87
C ASP A 451 2.98 -28.19 -3.39
N LEU A 452 4.17 -28.34 -3.98
CA LEU A 452 5.39 -27.63 -3.64
C LEU A 452 5.72 -26.54 -4.67
N LEU A 453 5.96 -25.33 -4.18
CA LEU A 453 6.42 -24.19 -4.99
C LEU A 453 7.88 -23.86 -4.67
N LEU A 454 8.74 -23.84 -5.69
CA LEU A 454 10.14 -23.39 -5.59
C LEU A 454 10.27 -21.96 -6.12
N LEU A 455 10.90 -21.10 -5.35
CA LEU A 455 11.13 -19.70 -5.67
C LEU A 455 12.56 -19.27 -5.32
N ALA A 456 13.10 -18.30 -6.07
CA ALA A 456 14.26 -17.56 -5.61
C ALA A 456 13.88 -16.57 -4.49
N ASN A 457 14.73 -16.46 -3.45
CA ASN A 457 14.52 -15.54 -2.33
C ASN A 457 14.92 -14.09 -2.68
N VAL A 458 14.21 -13.51 -3.64
CA VAL A 458 14.46 -12.14 -4.12
C VAL A 458 13.80 -11.13 -3.21
N LYS A 459 14.58 -10.16 -2.70
CA LYS A 459 14.07 -9.03 -1.90
C LYS A 459 13.58 -7.90 -2.82
N PHE A 460 12.37 -8.01 -3.34
CA PHE A 460 11.81 -7.02 -4.28
C PHE A 460 11.76 -5.57 -3.74
N LYS A 461 11.71 -5.37 -2.42
CA LYS A 461 11.79 -4.01 -1.83
C LYS A 461 13.10 -3.30 -2.16
N GLN A 462 14.22 -4.00 -2.06
CA GLN A 462 15.55 -3.42 -2.34
C GLN A 462 15.73 -3.02 -3.82
N ILE A 463 15.02 -3.71 -4.72
CA ILE A 463 15.01 -3.39 -6.14
C ILE A 463 14.03 -2.25 -6.47
N GLN A 464 13.17 -1.81 -5.54
CA GLN A 464 12.21 -0.71 -5.71
C GLN A 464 12.77 0.65 -5.30
N ASP A 465 13.88 0.68 -4.56
CA ASP A 465 14.54 1.92 -4.22
C ASP A 465 14.92 2.62 -5.54
N LYS A 466 14.50 3.87 -5.67
CA LYS A 466 14.84 4.66 -6.85
C LYS A 466 16.37 4.76 -6.88
N PRO A 467 17.02 4.29 -7.94
CA PRO A 467 18.43 4.57 -8.12
C PRO A 467 18.62 6.10 -8.13
N ASP A 468 19.82 6.52 -7.82
CA ASP A 468 20.17 7.93 -7.97
C ASP A 468 19.83 8.33 -9.41
N PRO A 469 19.09 9.43 -9.65
CA PRO A 469 18.74 9.88 -10.99
C PRO A 469 19.95 10.02 -11.94
N GLU A 470 21.15 10.17 -11.39
CA GLU A 470 22.41 10.27 -12.17
C GLU A 470 22.96 8.93 -12.62
N THR A 471 22.65 7.86 -11.91
CA THR A 471 23.12 6.50 -12.24
C THR A 471 22.06 5.71 -12.98
N GLU A 472 20.83 6.23 -13.10
CA GLU A 472 19.75 5.56 -13.79
C GLU A 472 19.92 5.65 -15.31
N THR A 473 20.30 4.53 -15.93
CA THR A 473 20.27 4.40 -17.39
C THR A 473 18.82 4.31 -17.90
N ASP A 474 18.61 4.61 -19.19
CA ASP A 474 17.29 4.43 -19.83
C ASP A 474 16.80 2.98 -19.70
N GLU A 475 17.70 2.01 -19.78
CA GLU A 475 17.41 0.59 -19.58
C GLU A 475 16.90 0.29 -18.17
N MET A 476 17.55 0.84 -17.15
CA MET A 476 17.13 0.72 -15.75
C MET A 476 15.75 1.34 -15.52
N ARG A 477 15.48 2.51 -16.14
CA ARG A 477 14.17 3.17 -16.08
C ARG A 477 13.09 2.29 -16.71
N VAL A 478 13.33 1.77 -17.90
CA VAL A 478 12.41 0.89 -18.62
C VAL A 478 12.18 -0.42 -17.84
N ALA A 479 13.23 -1.01 -17.26
CA ALA A 479 13.11 -2.20 -16.42
C ALA A 479 12.25 -1.93 -15.19
N ARG A 480 12.42 -0.77 -14.54
CA ARG A 480 11.60 -0.34 -13.40
C ARG A 480 10.12 -0.16 -13.76
N GLU A 481 9.83 0.47 -14.92
CA GLU A 481 8.46 0.62 -15.43
C GLU A 481 7.80 -0.75 -15.66
N ARG A 482 8.48 -1.65 -16.36
CA ARG A 482 8.00 -3.02 -16.63
C ARG A 482 7.75 -3.79 -15.33
N LYS A 483 8.63 -3.66 -14.35
CA LYS A 483 8.48 -4.23 -13.02
C LYS A 483 7.25 -3.64 -12.28
N SER A 484 6.98 -2.35 -12.40
CA SER A 484 5.77 -1.73 -11.86
C SER A 484 4.51 -2.28 -12.53
N ILE A 485 4.56 -2.53 -13.84
CA ILE A 485 3.48 -3.12 -14.63
C ILE A 485 3.22 -4.55 -14.16
N THR A 486 4.23 -5.40 -14.06
CA THR A 486 4.09 -6.81 -13.65
C THR A 486 3.82 -6.98 -12.15
N ALA A 487 4.32 -6.07 -11.30
CA ALA A 487 4.28 -6.19 -9.84
C ALA A 487 4.64 -7.61 -9.33
N PRO A 488 5.89 -8.07 -9.53
CA PRO A 488 6.31 -9.44 -9.26
C PRO A 488 6.14 -9.84 -7.79
N TYR A 489 6.21 -8.88 -6.87
CA TYR A 489 5.90 -9.13 -5.46
C TYR A 489 4.42 -9.53 -5.24
N GLU A 490 3.46 -8.90 -5.94
CA GLU A 490 2.05 -9.26 -5.87
C GLU A 490 1.82 -10.69 -6.39
N LEU A 491 2.51 -11.06 -7.49
CA LEU A 491 2.47 -12.40 -8.07
C LEU A 491 3.08 -13.42 -7.11
N GLN A 492 4.28 -13.15 -6.57
CA GLN A 492 4.95 -14.01 -5.59
C GLN A 492 4.06 -14.28 -4.37
N GLN A 493 3.45 -13.24 -3.81
CA GLN A 493 2.57 -13.39 -2.65
C GLN A 493 1.29 -14.16 -2.99
N THR A 494 0.75 -13.96 -4.19
CA THR A 494 -0.45 -14.67 -4.65
C THR A 494 -0.18 -16.17 -4.76
N LEU A 495 0.95 -16.55 -5.35
CA LEU A 495 1.40 -17.94 -5.44
C LEU A 495 1.69 -18.53 -4.05
N ALA A 496 2.54 -17.89 -3.26
CA ALA A 496 2.93 -18.37 -1.94
C ALA A 496 1.73 -18.57 -0.98
N ASN A 497 0.70 -17.72 -1.09
CA ASN A 497 -0.53 -17.88 -0.30
C ASN A 497 -1.41 -19.04 -0.79
N GLY A 498 -1.30 -19.44 -2.04
CA GLY A 498 -2.08 -20.52 -2.64
C GLY A 498 -1.50 -21.90 -2.34
N PHE A 499 -0.19 -22.07 -2.53
CA PHE A 499 0.51 -23.36 -2.41
C PHE A 499 0.53 -23.90 -0.97
N HIS A 500 0.52 -25.23 -0.85
CA HIS A 500 0.62 -25.90 0.44
C HIS A 500 2.00 -25.70 1.04
N GLU A 501 3.04 -25.95 0.27
CA GLU A 501 4.43 -25.76 0.66
C GLU A 501 5.17 -24.80 -0.28
N VAL A 502 6.08 -23.98 0.27
CA VAL A 502 6.89 -23.04 -0.49
C VAL A 502 8.33 -23.08 0.01
N LYS A 503 9.24 -23.48 -0.86
CA LYS A 503 10.68 -23.42 -0.61
C LYS A 503 11.30 -22.23 -1.33
N LYS A 504 12.23 -21.54 -0.66
CA LYS A 504 12.94 -20.37 -1.20
C LYS A 504 14.44 -20.62 -1.20
N PHE A 505 15.04 -20.55 -2.36
CA PHE A 505 16.46 -20.75 -2.59
C PHE A 505 17.23 -19.43 -2.70
N ASN A 506 18.55 -19.48 -2.46
CA ASN A 506 19.42 -18.34 -2.66
C ASN A 506 19.42 -17.94 -4.15
N PRO A 507 19.12 -16.68 -4.51
CA PRO A 507 19.08 -16.25 -5.91
C PRO A 507 20.45 -16.19 -6.60
N LYS A 508 21.56 -16.32 -5.84
CA LYS A 508 22.91 -16.20 -6.37
C LYS A 508 23.15 -17.29 -7.44
N ASN A 509 23.52 -16.85 -8.61
CA ASN A 509 23.88 -17.67 -9.77
C ASN A 509 22.75 -18.50 -10.42
N LEU A 510 21.53 -18.53 -9.88
CA LEU A 510 20.44 -19.33 -10.46
C LEU A 510 20.15 -19.00 -11.94
N THR A 511 20.31 -17.73 -12.34
CA THR A 511 20.13 -17.32 -13.74
C THR A 511 21.43 -17.39 -14.55
N ALA A 512 22.56 -17.06 -13.92
CA ALA A 512 23.86 -16.97 -14.59
C ALA A 512 24.53 -18.34 -14.83
N LYS A 513 24.15 -19.37 -14.07
CA LYS A 513 24.66 -20.73 -14.21
C LYS A 513 23.87 -21.45 -15.28
N HIS A 514 24.55 -21.95 -16.34
CA HIS A 514 23.91 -22.81 -17.32
C HIS A 514 23.65 -24.18 -16.72
N HIS A 515 22.40 -24.66 -16.77
CA HIS A 515 21.98 -25.88 -16.08
C HIS A 515 22.75 -27.12 -16.60
N ALA A 516 22.85 -27.26 -17.92
CA ALA A 516 23.41 -28.46 -18.54
C ALA A 516 24.92 -28.69 -18.24
N CYS A 517 25.73 -27.62 -18.29
CA CYS A 517 27.19 -27.73 -18.09
C CYS A 517 27.69 -27.08 -16.80
N SER A 518 26.83 -26.48 -16.00
CA SER A 518 27.16 -25.81 -14.73
C SER A 518 28.11 -24.60 -14.85
N LYS A 519 28.41 -24.12 -16.04
CA LYS A 519 29.25 -22.94 -16.26
C LYS A 519 28.53 -21.67 -15.89
N LEU A 520 29.25 -20.74 -15.25
CA LEU A 520 28.78 -19.41 -14.97
C LEU A 520 29.02 -18.49 -16.17
N SER A 521 27.98 -17.95 -16.78
CA SER A 521 28.10 -16.90 -17.81
C SER A 521 28.31 -15.56 -17.12
N LYS A 522 29.44 -14.90 -17.45
CA LYS A 522 29.77 -13.55 -16.95
C LYS A 522 29.21 -12.43 -17.85
N THR A 523 28.85 -12.75 -19.08
CA THR A 523 28.50 -11.79 -20.15
C THR A 523 27.02 -11.85 -20.55
N ALA A 524 26.19 -12.58 -19.77
CA ALA A 524 24.78 -12.72 -20.08
C ALA A 524 24.06 -11.36 -19.99
N ASP A 525 23.54 -10.86 -21.12
CA ASP A 525 22.67 -9.70 -21.14
C ASP A 525 21.37 -9.99 -20.38
N PRO A 526 21.11 -9.29 -19.26
CA PRO A 526 19.88 -9.51 -18.48
C PRO A 526 18.59 -9.20 -19.25
N ALA A 527 18.67 -8.44 -20.34
CA ALA A 527 17.52 -8.09 -21.18
C ALA A 527 17.20 -9.16 -22.22
N SER A 528 18.19 -9.96 -22.63
CA SER A 528 17.99 -11.04 -23.60
C SER A 528 17.28 -12.24 -22.98
N VAL A 529 16.33 -12.80 -23.69
CA VAL A 529 15.66 -14.06 -23.31
C VAL A 529 16.56 -15.26 -23.60
N THR A 530 17.23 -15.22 -24.76
CA THR A 530 18.02 -16.34 -25.28
C THR A 530 19.51 -16.08 -25.04
N HIS A 531 20.18 -17.04 -24.45
CA HIS A 531 21.62 -17.00 -24.19
C HIS A 531 22.31 -18.14 -24.91
N HIS A 532 23.57 -17.89 -25.30
CA HIS A 532 24.47 -18.88 -25.86
C HIS A 532 25.53 -19.26 -24.82
N CYS A 533 25.70 -20.52 -24.55
CA CYS A 533 26.74 -21.01 -23.63
C CYS A 533 28.07 -21.19 -24.38
N GLU A 534 29.06 -20.38 -24.05
CA GLU A 534 30.40 -20.44 -24.67
C GLU A 534 31.12 -21.75 -24.41
N GLN A 535 30.76 -22.53 -23.38
CA GLN A 535 31.42 -23.79 -23.03
C GLN A 535 30.86 -25.00 -23.77
N CYS A 536 29.55 -25.14 -23.86
CA CYS A 536 28.92 -26.32 -24.47
C CYS A 536 28.22 -26.01 -25.81
N GLY A 537 28.23 -24.76 -26.27
CA GLY A 537 27.65 -24.35 -27.54
C GLY A 537 26.12 -24.31 -27.57
N GLU A 538 25.43 -24.64 -26.47
CA GLU A 538 23.99 -24.70 -26.41
C GLU A 538 23.35 -23.29 -26.29
N THR A 539 22.27 -23.12 -27.01
CA THR A 539 21.44 -21.92 -26.90
C THR A 539 20.21 -22.23 -26.05
N TYR A 540 19.99 -21.43 -25.00
CA TYR A 540 18.95 -21.71 -24.00
C TYR A 540 18.18 -20.44 -23.61
N ASP A 541 16.93 -20.64 -23.14
CA ASP A 541 16.16 -19.58 -22.50
C ASP A 541 16.58 -19.43 -21.03
N GLN A 542 17.10 -18.25 -20.65
CA GLN A 542 17.63 -18.03 -19.32
C GLN A 542 16.59 -18.15 -18.19
N ASP A 543 15.31 -17.89 -18.49
CA ASP A 543 14.24 -17.95 -17.48
C ASP A 543 13.84 -19.41 -17.20
N PHE A 544 13.81 -20.28 -18.23
CA PHE A 544 13.65 -21.73 -18.03
C PHE A 544 14.88 -22.36 -17.41
N ASN A 545 16.08 -21.95 -17.80
CA ASN A 545 17.33 -22.36 -17.15
C ASN A 545 17.32 -22.05 -15.64
N HIS A 546 16.76 -20.91 -15.23
CA HIS A 546 16.58 -20.59 -13.82
C HIS A 546 15.68 -21.62 -13.11
N CYS A 547 14.57 -22.01 -13.73
CA CYS A 547 13.65 -23.01 -13.17
C CYS A 547 14.33 -24.39 -13.06
N GLN A 548 15.12 -24.80 -14.06
CA GLN A 548 15.91 -26.04 -14.02
C GLN A 548 16.90 -26.03 -12.85
N ASN A 549 17.58 -24.89 -12.64
CA ASN A 549 18.51 -24.76 -11.51
C ASN A 549 17.78 -24.81 -10.15
N LEU A 550 16.55 -24.30 -10.02
CA LEU A 550 15.75 -24.44 -8.80
C LEU A 550 15.41 -25.91 -8.50
N LEU A 551 15.01 -26.67 -9.51
CA LEU A 551 14.75 -28.12 -9.37
C LEU A 551 16.02 -28.89 -8.99
N ALA A 552 17.16 -28.54 -9.60
CA ALA A 552 18.45 -29.15 -9.27
C ALA A 552 18.90 -28.82 -7.82
N GLU A 553 18.65 -27.63 -7.32
CA GLU A 553 18.94 -27.29 -5.92
C GLU A 553 18.05 -28.08 -4.95
N LEU A 554 16.78 -28.31 -5.29
CA LEU A 554 15.91 -29.19 -4.50
C LEU A 554 16.43 -30.63 -4.45
N ALA A 555 16.87 -31.16 -5.60
CA ALA A 555 17.42 -32.52 -5.67
C ALA A 555 18.69 -32.70 -4.83
N LYS A 556 19.56 -31.67 -4.77
CA LYS A 556 20.75 -31.70 -3.91
C LYS A 556 20.40 -31.72 -2.42
N GLU A 557 19.39 -30.97 -2.00
CA GLU A 557 18.93 -31.01 -0.60
C GLU A 557 18.39 -32.39 -0.22
N ALA A 558 17.70 -33.05 -1.15
CA ALA A 558 17.19 -34.42 -0.91
C ALA A 558 18.28 -35.47 -0.79
N VAL A 559 19.45 -35.29 -1.42
CA VAL A 559 20.60 -36.19 -1.32
C VAL A 559 21.44 -35.92 -0.08
N ALA A 560 21.37 -34.71 0.48
CA ALA A 560 22.16 -34.30 1.65
C ALA A 560 21.51 -34.68 3.00
N VAL A 561 20.26 -35.17 2.99
CA VAL A 561 19.49 -35.68 4.15
C VAL A 561 19.54 -37.22 4.16
#